data_3d2dd27db9f9abfbe239bef98eb0b042
#
_entry.id   3d2dd27db9f9abfbe239bef98eb0b042
#
_cell.length_a   1.000
_cell.length_b   1.000
_cell.length_c   1.000
_cell.angle_alpha   90.00
_cell.angle_beta   90.00
_cell.angle_gamma   90.00
#
_symmetry.space_group_name_H-M   'P 1'
#
loop_
_entity.id
_entity.type
_entity.pdbx_description
1 polymer ?
#
loop_
_entity_poly.entity_id
_entity_poly.type
_entity_poly.pdbx_seq_one_letter_code
_entity_poly.pdbx_strand_id
1 'polypeptide(L)'
;WVSSFKRFLNMVLSQLLQRNPEIDFLINDVIDEQDASLKERLENTKILVTILSPEYVQTTGSNAVINHFFSDSTEDGESELPKSELCFKVVKFPVDYEGQPEPLRPLLSYNLFYLDGETGERQEFDDFFSNNAEKNYWTTLVDLAYDIYYVLQKMDNNQAIDREDISLTGIFGEGAEGENARTVFLAETSQELTVQRTIIKRELQRYGYQVLPNYTLPNDAEEIEKSVQEDLNRSVISIHLIGREYGENVKGADVSIVDLQNKLAS
;
A
#
# COMPACT_ATOMS: atom_id res chain seq x y z
N TRP A 1 -6.54 -8.81 18.57
CA TRP A 1 -5.98 -8.64 17.24
C TRP A 1 -5.22 -7.31 17.12
N VAL A 2 -5.85 -6.16 17.34
CA VAL A 2 -5.22 -4.81 17.22
C VAL A 2 -3.95 -4.71 18.06
N SER A 3 -3.96 -5.19 19.30
CA SER A 3 -2.77 -5.17 20.18
C SER A 3 -1.63 -6.04 19.63
N SER A 4 -1.94 -7.19 19.04
CA SER A 4 -0.94 -8.08 18.42
C SER A 4 -0.38 -7.45 17.14
N PHE A 5 -1.23 -6.84 16.31
CA PHE A 5 -0.83 -6.08 15.13
C PHE A 5 0.14 -4.94 15.51
N LYS A 6 -0.23 -4.10 16.49
CA LYS A 6 0.63 -3.03 17.01
C LYS A 6 1.99 -3.56 17.43
N ARG A 7 1.99 -4.59 18.28
CA ARG A 7 3.22 -5.16 18.84
C ARG A 7 4.13 -5.67 17.73
N PHE A 8 3.58 -6.36 16.74
CA PHE A 8 4.35 -6.89 15.63
C PHE A 8 4.90 -5.77 14.74
N LEU A 9 4.06 -4.83 14.34
CA LEU A 9 4.48 -3.68 13.51
C LEU A 9 5.59 -2.88 14.23
N ASN A 10 5.43 -2.62 15.52
CA ASN A 10 6.45 -1.92 16.31
C ASN A 10 7.77 -2.72 16.37
N MET A 11 7.69 -4.04 16.55
CA MET A 11 8.88 -4.90 16.57
C MET A 11 9.64 -4.85 15.24
N VAL A 12 8.95 -5.02 14.13
CA VAL A 12 9.59 -5.04 12.80
C VAL A 12 10.16 -3.65 12.46
N LEU A 13 9.38 -2.58 12.67
CA LEU A 13 9.84 -1.21 12.42
C LEU A 13 11.02 -0.84 13.32
N SER A 14 11.01 -1.24 14.60
CA SER A 14 12.14 -0.99 15.50
C SER A 14 13.44 -1.65 15.02
N GLN A 15 13.33 -2.86 14.47
CA GLN A 15 14.48 -3.56 13.88
C GLN A 15 14.98 -2.87 12.60
N LEU A 16 14.08 -2.45 11.73
CA LEU A 16 14.43 -1.79 10.47
C LEU A 16 15.02 -0.39 10.69
N LEU A 17 14.42 0.38 11.60
CA LEU A 17 14.83 1.76 11.90
C LEU A 17 16.01 1.82 12.87
N GLN A 18 16.36 0.72 13.54
CA GLN A 18 17.32 0.66 14.65
C GLN A 18 16.99 1.67 15.79
N ARG A 19 15.72 2.03 15.91
CA ARG A 19 15.14 2.89 16.95
C ARG A 19 13.69 2.50 17.17
N ASN A 20 13.14 2.84 18.34
CA ASN A 20 11.71 2.61 18.60
C ASN A 20 10.89 3.71 17.92
N PRO A 21 10.00 3.39 16.97
CA PRO A 21 9.04 4.35 16.44
C PRO A 21 7.98 4.68 17.50
N GLU A 22 7.53 5.91 17.51
CA GLU A 22 6.35 6.28 18.31
C GLU A 22 5.10 5.90 17.51
N ILE A 23 4.34 4.91 17.99
CA ILE A 23 3.11 4.44 17.37
C ILE A 23 1.95 4.70 18.32
N ASP A 24 1.11 5.64 17.93
CA ASP A 24 -0.14 5.93 18.63
C ASP A 24 -1.33 5.17 18.03
N PHE A 25 -2.38 4.96 18.80
CA PHE A 25 -3.58 4.26 18.39
C PHE A 25 -4.83 5.08 18.64
N LEU A 26 -5.64 5.23 17.60
CA LEU A 26 -6.99 5.76 17.67
C LEU A 26 -7.97 4.59 17.59
N ILE A 27 -8.83 4.44 18.61
CA ILE A 27 -9.91 3.47 18.62
C ILE A 27 -11.22 4.24 18.40
N ASN A 28 -11.98 3.85 17.39
CA ASN A 28 -13.13 4.61 16.88
C ASN A 28 -14.30 4.82 17.85
N ASP A 29 -14.42 4.02 18.89
CA ASP A 29 -15.57 4.08 19.81
C ASP A 29 -15.67 5.39 20.61
N VAL A 30 -14.67 6.28 20.51
CA VAL A 30 -14.54 7.51 21.34
C VAL A 30 -14.11 8.73 20.50
N ILE A 31 -14.15 8.66 19.17
CA ILE A 31 -13.72 9.80 18.36
C ILE A 31 -14.83 10.84 18.29
N ASP A 32 -14.69 11.91 19.07
CA ASP A 32 -15.46 13.14 18.91
C ASP A 32 -14.75 14.02 17.85
N GLU A 33 -15.45 14.33 16.76
CA GLU A 33 -14.95 15.18 15.66
C GLU A 33 -14.53 16.59 16.13
N GLN A 34 -15.04 17.02 17.28
CA GLN A 34 -14.74 18.33 17.88
C GLN A 34 -13.58 18.28 18.90
N ASP A 35 -13.00 17.10 19.13
CA ASP A 35 -11.89 16.96 20.06
C ASP A 35 -10.62 17.64 19.53
N ALA A 36 -10.27 18.77 20.15
CA ALA A 36 -9.05 19.50 19.81
C ALA A 36 -7.78 18.66 19.97
N SER A 37 -7.79 17.70 20.92
CA SER A 37 -6.66 16.79 21.14
C SER A 37 -6.46 15.83 19.96
N LEU A 38 -7.53 15.40 19.32
CA LEU A 38 -7.47 14.57 18.12
C LEU A 38 -6.82 15.33 16.96
N LYS A 39 -7.19 16.59 16.75
CA LYS A 39 -6.61 17.42 15.69
C LYS A 39 -5.11 17.61 15.91
N GLU A 40 -4.69 17.98 17.11
CA GLU A 40 -3.28 18.14 17.46
C GLU A 40 -2.48 16.83 17.25
N ARG A 41 -3.06 15.68 17.60
CA ARG A 41 -2.43 14.37 17.34
C ARG A 41 -2.30 14.07 15.84
N LEU A 42 -3.30 14.39 15.03
CA LEU A 42 -3.27 14.19 13.59
C LEU A 42 -2.30 15.14 12.89
N GLU A 43 -2.23 16.41 13.31
CA GLU A 43 -1.25 17.38 12.81
C GLU A 43 0.19 16.92 13.05
N ASN A 44 0.46 16.28 14.18
CA ASN A 44 1.77 15.71 14.50
C ASN A 44 2.01 14.31 13.89
N THR A 45 1.01 13.73 13.20
CA THR A 45 1.11 12.39 12.63
C THR A 45 1.80 12.44 11.26
N LYS A 46 2.97 11.85 11.16
CA LYS A 46 3.72 11.73 9.90
C LYS A 46 3.13 10.68 8.96
N ILE A 47 2.75 9.52 9.50
CA ILE A 47 2.21 8.39 8.74
C ILE A 47 0.92 7.90 9.39
N LEU A 48 -0.12 7.75 8.59
CA LEU A 48 -1.39 7.18 9.01
C LEU A 48 -1.49 5.73 8.53
N VAL A 49 -1.76 4.78 9.43
CA VAL A 49 -2.14 3.42 9.08
C VAL A 49 -3.61 3.23 9.45
N THR A 50 -4.47 3.12 8.45
CA THR A 50 -5.90 2.91 8.66
C THR A 50 -6.27 1.44 8.48
N ILE A 51 -7.08 0.90 9.40
CA ILE A 51 -7.52 -0.50 9.38
C ILE A 51 -8.99 -0.54 9.03
N LEU A 52 -9.31 -0.94 7.81
CA LEU A 52 -10.66 -0.99 7.30
C LEU A 52 -11.38 -2.28 7.71
N SER A 53 -12.62 -2.10 8.15
CA SER A 53 -13.63 -3.13 8.31
C SER A 53 -15.00 -2.54 7.95
N PRO A 54 -16.05 -3.37 7.71
CA PRO A 54 -17.40 -2.85 7.46
C PRO A 54 -17.91 -1.93 8.56
N GLU A 55 -17.62 -2.23 9.83
CA GLU A 55 -17.98 -1.38 10.96
C GLU A 55 -17.22 -0.06 10.94
N TYR A 56 -15.91 -0.09 10.62
CA TYR A 56 -15.08 1.10 10.58
C TYR A 56 -15.61 2.12 9.57
N VAL A 57 -15.94 1.71 8.36
CA VAL A 57 -16.39 2.64 7.30
C VAL A 57 -17.78 3.23 7.56
N GLN A 58 -18.58 2.62 8.45
CA GLN A 58 -19.90 3.12 8.84
C GLN A 58 -19.85 4.15 9.97
N THR A 59 -18.69 4.32 10.63
CA THR A 59 -18.56 5.27 11.72
C THR A 59 -18.21 6.68 11.20
N THR A 60 -18.88 7.69 11.71
CA THR A 60 -18.62 9.10 11.36
C THR A 60 -17.21 9.52 11.76
N GLY A 61 -16.75 9.08 12.93
CA GLY A 61 -15.42 9.41 13.45
C GLY A 61 -14.27 8.91 12.56
N SER A 62 -14.40 7.75 11.90
CA SER A 62 -13.37 7.26 10.99
C SER A 62 -13.21 8.13 9.75
N ASN A 63 -14.32 8.60 9.19
CA ASN A 63 -14.31 9.52 8.06
C ASN A 63 -13.72 10.89 8.44
N ALA A 64 -13.98 11.37 9.66
CA ALA A 64 -13.39 12.60 10.17
C ALA A 64 -11.87 12.54 10.26
N VAL A 65 -11.31 11.44 10.79
CA VAL A 65 -9.86 11.22 10.88
C VAL A 65 -9.22 11.23 9.47
N ILE A 66 -9.81 10.48 8.54
CA ILE A 66 -9.31 10.38 7.17
C ILE A 66 -9.39 11.74 6.48
N ASN A 67 -10.55 12.40 6.53
CA ASN A 67 -10.75 13.69 5.91
C ASN A 67 -9.81 14.75 6.49
N HIS A 68 -9.61 14.76 7.81
CA HIS A 68 -8.67 15.69 8.45
C HIS A 68 -7.24 15.43 7.99
N PHE A 69 -6.77 14.18 7.99
CA PHE A 69 -5.42 13.84 7.55
C PHE A 69 -5.16 14.25 6.09
N PHE A 70 -6.16 14.10 5.20
CA PHE A 70 -6.02 14.47 3.79
C PHE A 70 -6.32 15.95 3.50
N SER A 71 -7.10 16.65 4.35
CA SER A 71 -7.40 18.07 4.16
C SER A 71 -6.27 18.99 4.61
N ASP A 72 -5.40 18.51 5.48
CA ASP A 72 -4.26 19.25 6.04
C ASP A 72 -3.07 19.34 5.04
N SER A 73 -3.38 19.32 3.76
CA SER A 73 -2.45 19.65 2.68
C SER A 73 -2.34 21.18 2.49
N THR A 74 -2.19 21.89 3.62
CA THR A 74 -2.03 23.34 3.59
C THR A 74 -0.64 23.73 3.11
N GLU A 75 -0.60 24.85 2.43
CA GLU A 75 0.46 25.52 1.69
C GLU A 75 1.77 25.79 2.48
N ASP A 76 1.87 25.39 3.74
CA ASP A 76 3.05 25.55 4.58
C ASP A 76 3.77 24.20 4.76
N GLY A 77 4.18 23.59 3.63
CA GLY A 77 4.71 22.27 3.52
C GLY A 77 6.02 22.01 4.27
N GLU A 78 5.94 21.29 5.38
CA GLU A 78 7.10 20.57 5.93
C GLU A 78 7.26 19.15 5.33
N SER A 79 6.28 18.64 4.59
CA SER A 79 6.36 17.32 3.96
C SER A 79 6.35 17.44 2.43
N GLU A 80 7.46 17.10 1.79
CA GLU A 80 7.59 17.05 0.33
C GLU A 80 6.80 15.88 -0.31
N LEU A 81 6.28 14.95 0.50
CA LEU A 81 5.54 13.78 0.04
C LEU A 81 4.02 14.02 0.11
N PRO A 82 3.26 13.61 -0.91
CA PRO A 82 1.81 13.71 -0.90
C PRO A 82 1.21 12.81 0.19
N LYS A 83 0.10 13.24 0.80
CA LYS A 83 -0.58 12.48 1.87
C LYS A 83 -0.97 11.06 1.46
N SER A 84 -1.19 10.82 0.16
CA SER A 84 -1.45 9.48 -0.38
C SER A 84 -0.26 8.52 -0.22
N GLU A 85 0.98 9.01 -0.21
CA GLU A 85 2.16 8.20 0.08
C GLU A 85 2.38 7.99 1.59
N LEU A 86 1.79 8.85 2.42
CA LEU A 86 1.91 8.83 3.89
C LEU A 86 0.75 8.07 4.57
N CYS A 87 -0.21 7.55 3.80
CA CYS A 87 -1.35 6.81 4.31
C CYS A 87 -1.33 5.35 3.82
N PHE A 88 -1.35 4.41 4.76
CA PHE A 88 -1.34 2.97 4.48
C PHE A 88 -2.70 2.36 4.81
N LYS A 89 -3.31 1.71 3.81
CA LYS A 89 -4.63 1.08 3.91
C LYS A 89 -4.50 -0.42 4.20
N VAL A 90 -4.83 -0.83 5.42
CA VAL A 90 -4.93 -2.23 5.82
C VAL A 90 -6.39 -2.66 5.77
N VAL A 91 -6.72 -3.73 5.08
CA VAL A 91 -8.08 -4.25 4.99
C VAL A 91 -8.15 -5.54 5.81
N LYS A 92 -8.77 -5.46 6.99
CA LYS A 92 -8.95 -6.61 7.86
C LYS A 92 -10.12 -7.48 7.41
N PHE A 93 -11.23 -6.82 7.09
CA PHE A 93 -12.43 -7.44 6.54
C PHE A 93 -12.75 -6.82 5.19
N PRO A 94 -13.23 -7.59 4.23
CA PRO A 94 -13.57 -7.08 2.92
C PRO A 94 -14.57 -5.92 3.01
N VAL A 95 -14.21 -4.82 2.36
CA VAL A 95 -15.06 -3.64 2.18
C VAL A 95 -15.12 -3.37 0.69
N ASP A 96 -16.33 -3.27 0.15
CA ASP A 96 -16.51 -2.96 -1.27
C ASP A 96 -15.83 -1.62 -1.61
N TYR A 97 -15.27 -1.54 -2.81
CA TYR A 97 -14.53 -0.36 -3.26
C TYR A 97 -15.34 0.95 -3.10
N GLU A 98 -16.61 0.92 -3.51
CA GLU A 98 -17.51 2.07 -3.41
C GLU A 98 -17.87 2.44 -1.96
N GLY A 99 -17.81 1.46 -1.04
CA GLY A 99 -18.05 1.68 0.39
C GLY A 99 -16.85 2.26 1.13
N GLN A 100 -15.65 2.27 0.51
CA GLN A 100 -14.48 2.85 1.14
C GLN A 100 -14.51 4.39 1.06
N PRO A 101 -13.96 5.09 2.07
CA PRO A 101 -13.77 6.53 2.01
C PRO A 101 -12.98 6.94 0.75
N GLU A 102 -13.45 8.00 0.07
CA GLU A 102 -12.92 8.42 -1.22
C GLU A 102 -11.38 8.58 -1.26
N PRO A 103 -10.73 9.21 -0.28
CA PRO A 103 -9.27 9.35 -0.28
C PRO A 103 -8.51 8.03 -0.18
N LEU A 104 -9.15 6.98 0.35
CA LEU A 104 -8.53 5.67 0.54
C LEU A 104 -8.71 4.73 -0.67
N ARG A 105 -9.67 4.99 -1.54
CA ARG A 105 -9.97 4.12 -2.69
C ARG A 105 -8.75 3.83 -3.56
N PRO A 106 -7.98 4.85 -3.98
CA PRO A 106 -6.82 4.63 -4.85
C PRO A 106 -5.60 4.05 -4.12
N LEU A 107 -5.59 4.02 -2.78
CA LEU A 107 -4.42 3.55 -2.05
C LEU A 107 -4.24 2.04 -2.17
N LEU A 108 -2.97 1.60 -2.22
CA LEU A 108 -2.62 0.18 -2.16
C LEU A 108 -3.19 -0.47 -0.90
N SER A 109 -3.83 -1.63 -1.06
CA SER A 109 -4.44 -2.37 0.04
C SER A 109 -3.52 -3.47 0.56
N TYR A 110 -3.32 -3.51 1.87
CA TYR A 110 -2.70 -4.63 2.58
C TYR A 110 -3.79 -5.53 3.12
N ASN A 111 -4.18 -6.54 2.33
CA ASN A 111 -5.30 -7.40 2.65
C ASN A 111 -4.91 -8.46 3.68
N LEU A 112 -5.63 -8.50 4.81
CA LEU A 112 -5.49 -9.48 5.88
C LEU A 112 -6.64 -10.51 5.87
N PHE A 113 -7.14 -10.82 4.69
CA PHE A 113 -8.10 -11.87 4.40
C PHE A 113 -7.69 -12.60 3.13
N TYR A 114 -8.28 -13.75 2.86
CA TYR A 114 -8.10 -14.49 1.61
C TYR A 114 -9.45 -14.95 1.05
N LEU A 115 -9.44 -15.26 -0.25
CA LEU A 115 -10.56 -15.90 -0.89
C LEU A 115 -10.32 -17.42 -0.88
N ASP A 116 -11.27 -18.18 -0.38
CA ASP A 116 -11.24 -19.63 -0.51
C ASP A 116 -11.41 -20.00 -1.99
N GLY A 117 -10.43 -20.72 -2.55
CA GLY A 117 -10.40 -21.04 -3.99
C GLY A 117 -11.48 -22.02 -4.44
N GLU A 118 -12.12 -22.76 -3.52
CA GLU A 118 -13.18 -23.72 -3.82
C GLU A 118 -14.57 -23.11 -3.66
N THR A 119 -14.76 -22.32 -2.61
CA THR A 119 -16.06 -21.74 -2.26
C THR A 119 -16.24 -20.30 -2.76
N GLY A 120 -15.15 -19.61 -3.07
CA GLY A 120 -15.14 -18.18 -3.34
C GLY A 120 -15.46 -17.32 -2.12
N GLU A 121 -15.62 -17.94 -0.95
CA GLU A 121 -15.90 -17.22 0.29
C GLU A 121 -14.64 -16.49 0.79
N ARG A 122 -14.83 -15.28 1.27
CA ARG A 122 -13.80 -14.47 1.87
C ARG A 122 -13.58 -14.89 3.33
N GLN A 123 -12.37 -15.31 3.66
CA GLN A 123 -12.01 -15.77 5.00
C GLN A 123 -10.92 -14.86 5.58
N GLU A 124 -11.01 -14.62 6.90
CA GLU A 124 -9.95 -13.91 7.61
C GLU A 124 -8.74 -14.81 7.84
N PHE A 125 -7.56 -14.18 7.95
CA PHE A 125 -6.36 -14.87 8.39
C PHE A 125 -6.35 -15.16 9.91
N ASP A 126 -7.48 -15.06 10.59
CA ASP A 126 -7.57 -15.21 12.05
C ASP A 126 -7.51 -16.68 12.53
N ASP A 127 -7.62 -17.63 11.62
CA ASP A 127 -7.45 -19.05 11.94
C ASP A 127 -5.96 -19.45 11.93
N PHE A 128 -5.34 -19.38 13.10
CA PHE A 128 -3.96 -19.76 13.40
C PHE A 128 -3.58 -21.23 13.03
N PHE A 129 -4.44 -21.96 12.34
CA PHE A 129 -4.29 -23.39 12.12
C PHE A 129 -4.08 -23.82 10.67
N SER A 130 -4.08 -22.91 9.69
CA SER A 130 -3.70 -23.25 8.32
C SER A 130 -2.33 -22.65 7.97
N ASN A 131 -1.36 -23.50 7.64
CA ASN A 131 0.02 -23.09 7.33
C ASN A 131 0.13 -22.02 6.22
N ASN A 132 -0.81 -21.95 5.30
CA ASN A 132 -0.79 -20.98 4.21
C ASN A 132 -1.39 -19.61 4.61
N ALA A 133 -2.47 -19.60 5.38
CA ALA A 133 -3.09 -18.37 5.87
C ALA A 133 -2.15 -17.61 6.81
N GLU A 134 -1.50 -18.31 7.73
CA GLU A 134 -0.49 -17.74 8.64
C GLU A 134 0.68 -17.13 7.85
N LYS A 135 1.19 -17.82 6.86
CA LYS A 135 2.28 -17.33 6.02
C LYS A 135 1.89 -16.05 5.29
N ASN A 136 0.71 -16.00 4.69
CA ASN A 136 0.24 -14.83 3.95
C ASN A 136 0.02 -13.63 4.89
N TYR A 137 -0.56 -13.86 6.08
CA TYR A 137 -0.71 -12.84 7.10
C TYR A 137 0.62 -12.18 7.49
N TRP A 138 1.62 -12.99 7.84
CA TRP A 138 2.95 -12.50 8.22
C TRP A 138 3.66 -11.81 7.07
N THR A 139 3.51 -12.32 5.85
CA THR A 139 4.08 -11.70 4.64
C THR A 139 3.50 -10.32 4.42
N THR A 140 2.17 -10.17 4.51
CA THR A 140 1.48 -8.88 4.33
C THR A 140 1.89 -7.86 5.40
N LEU A 141 2.01 -8.29 6.66
CA LEU A 141 2.46 -7.41 7.74
C LEU A 141 3.91 -6.96 7.59
N VAL A 142 4.78 -7.86 7.18
CA VAL A 142 6.18 -7.55 6.91
C VAL A 142 6.28 -6.60 5.71
N ASP A 143 5.46 -6.79 4.68
CA ASP A 143 5.39 -5.91 3.51
C ASP A 143 4.98 -4.49 3.89
N LEU A 144 3.91 -4.37 4.66
CA LEU A 144 3.48 -3.10 5.23
C LEU A 144 4.61 -2.40 6.01
N ALA A 145 5.30 -3.14 6.87
CA ALA A 145 6.39 -2.57 7.68
C ALA A 145 7.56 -2.08 6.81
N TYR A 146 7.91 -2.80 5.75
CA TYR A 146 8.94 -2.38 4.80
C TYR A 146 8.52 -1.15 3.99
N ASP A 147 7.28 -1.08 3.54
CA ASP A 147 6.79 0.08 2.80
C ASP A 147 6.74 1.33 3.69
N ILE A 148 6.33 1.20 4.96
CA ILE A 148 6.41 2.28 5.95
C ILE A 148 7.88 2.70 6.16
N TYR A 149 8.78 1.74 6.35
CA TYR A 149 10.21 2.02 6.51
C TYR A 149 10.77 2.77 5.32
N TYR A 150 10.43 2.37 4.09
CA TYR A 150 10.88 3.02 2.87
C TYR A 150 10.41 4.48 2.78
N VAL A 151 9.16 4.75 3.13
CA VAL A 151 8.62 6.12 3.16
C VAL A 151 9.34 6.97 4.22
N LEU A 152 9.58 6.41 5.42
CA LEU A 152 10.35 7.11 6.46
C LEU A 152 11.78 7.42 6.02
N GLN A 153 12.46 6.50 5.33
CA GLN A 153 13.79 6.72 4.77
C GLN A 153 13.77 7.83 3.70
N LYS A 154 12.73 7.86 2.86
CA LYS A 154 12.55 8.90 1.85
C LYS A 154 12.37 10.27 2.50
N MET A 155 11.60 10.35 3.58
CA MET A 155 11.42 11.59 4.37
C MET A 155 12.73 12.04 5.04
N ASP A 156 13.45 11.10 5.66
CA ASP A 156 14.72 11.41 6.34
C ASP A 156 15.79 11.84 5.32
N ASN A 157 15.86 11.24 4.15
CA ASN A 157 16.80 11.60 3.08
C ASN A 157 16.48 12.97 2.46
N ASN A 158 15.21 13.31 2.26
CA ASN A 158 14.83 14.64 1.77
C ASN A 158 15.19 15.74 2.77
N GLN A 159 15.13 15.48 4.08
CA GLN A 159 15.64 16.40 5.11
C GLN A 159 17.17 16.49 5.14
N ALA A 160 17.88 15.49 4.60
CA ALA A 160 19.34 15.43 4.54
C ALA A 160 19.93 15.99 3.23
N ILE A 161 19.12 16.15 2.18
CA ILE A 161 19.58 16.67 0.86
C ILE A 161 19.94 18.17 0.91
N ASP A 162 19.56 18.90 1.96
CA ASP A 162 20.10 20.26 2.23
C ASP A 162 21.57 20.24 2.73
N ARG A 163 22.18 19.06 2.83
CA ARG A 163 23.61 18.90 3.20
C ARG A 163 24.31 17.97 2.22
N GLU A 164 24.95 18.61 1.24
CA GLU A 164 26.03 18.07 0.41
C GLU A 164 25.73 16.81 -0.44
N ASP A 165 25.62 17.02 -1.76
CA ASP A 165 25.93 16.09 -2.85
C ASP A 165 26.54 14.74 -2.44
N ILE A 166 25.73 13.76 -2.07
CA ILE A 166 26.10 12.38 -2.24
C ILE A 166 25.33 11.87 -3.46
N SER A 167 25.94 12.12 -4.61
CA SER A 167 25.59 11.51 -5.88
C SER A 167 25.61 9.98 -5.71
N LEU A 168 24.42 9.37 -5.59
CA LEU A 168 24.24 7.91 -5.73
C LEU A 168 24.56 7.43 -7.16
N THR A 169 24.97 8.33 -8.05
CA THR A 169 25.46 8.04 -9.40
C THR A 169 26.75 7.22 -9.44
N GLY A 170 27.45 7.06 -8.31
CA GLY A 170 28.68 6.27 -8.26
C GLY A 170 28.51 4.76 -8.16
N ILE A 171 27.31 4.23 -7.86
CA ILE A 171 27.07 2.79 -7.68
C ILE A 171 26.36 2.18 -8.88
N PHE A 172 25.66 2.95 -9.69
CA PHE A 172 24.92 2.50 -10.86
C PHE A 172 25.39 3.27 -12.08
N GLY A 173 26.00 2.54 -13.01
CA GLY A 173 26.65 3.07 -14.21
C GLY A 173 25.92 4.21 -14.92
N GLU A 174 26.70 5.11 -15.48
CA GLU A 174 26.27 6.19 -16.36
C GLU A 174 25.34 5.66 -17.45
N GLY A 175 24.04 6.01 -17.41
CA GLY A 175 23.14 5.62 -18.49
C GLY A 175 21.64 5.88 -18.32
N ALA A 176 21.17 6.35 -17.19
CA ALA A 176 19.75 6.59 -16.97
C ALA A 176 19.48 8.08 -16.69
N GLU A 177 19.54 8.90 -17.72
CA GLU A 177 19.04 10.27 -17.69
C GLU A 177 17.50 10.25 -17.95
N GLY A 178 16.71 10.36 -16.89
CA GLY A 178 15.26 10.55 -16.97
C GLY A 178 14.52 9.99 -15.74
N GLU A 179 13.52 10.71 -15.28
CA GLU A 179 12.64 10.34 -14.16
C GLU A 179 12.00 8.93 -14.35
N ASN A 180 11.82 8.49 -15.60
CA ASN A 180 11.24 7.19 -15.98
C ASN A 180 12.26 6.04 -16.04
N ALA A 181 13.55 6.31 -15.98
CA ALA A 181 14.58 5.28 -16.20
C ALA A 181 14.67 4.22 -15.07
N ARG A 182 13.92 4.40 -13.99
CA ARG A 182 13.90 3.48 -12.83
C ARG A 182 12.50 2.96 -12.50
N THR A 183 11.54 3.11 -13.40
CA THR A 183 10.17 2.67 -13.17
C THR A 183 9.93 1.32 -13.84
N VAL A 184 9.38 0.37 -13.09
CA VAL A 184 9.04 -0.99 -13.54
C VAL A 184 7.56 -1.22 -13.31
N PHE A 185 6.87 -1.70 -14.34
CA PHE A 185 5.51 -2.21 -14.20
C PHE A 185 5.55 -3.65 -13.70
N LEU A 186 5.04 -3.91 -12.52
CA LEU A 186 4.88 -5.26 -11.95
C LEU A 186 3.39 -5.57 -11.85
N ALA A 187 2.89 -6.31 -12.82
CA ALA A 187 1.47 -6.62 -12.97
C ALA A 187 0.87 -7.25 -11.70
N GLU A 188 -0.43 -6.99 -11.46
CA GLU A 188 -1.20 -7.73 -10.47
C GLU A 188 -1.27 -9.21 -10.86
N THR A 189 -1.33 -10.08 -9.86
CA THR A 189 -1.27 -11.53 -10.04
C THR A 189 -2.52 -12.21 -9.48
N SER A 190 -2.72 -13.48 -9.84
CA SER A 190 -3.60 -14.36 -9.08
C SER A 190 -3.13 -14.50 -7.63
N GLN A 191 -4.04 -14.90 -6.74
CA GLN A 191 -3.76 -14.98 -5.31
C GLN A 191 -2.61 -15.94 -4.97
N GLU A 192 -2.46 -17.02 -5.72
CA GLU A 192 -1.39 -18.01 -5.52
C GLU A 192 0.04 -17.41 -5.65
N LEU A 193 0.19 -16.32 -6.42
CA LEU A 193 1.48 -15.68 -6.71
C LEU A 193 1.72 -14.37 -5.92
N THR A 194 0.82 -13.99 -5.03
CA THR A 194 0.93 -12.74 -4.25
C THR A 194 2.25 -12.66 -3.47
N VAL A 195 2.68 -13.75 -2.86
CA VAL A 195 3.96 -13.79 -2.11
C VAL A 195 5.15 -13.56 -3.03
N GLN A 196 5.16 -14.20 -4.20
CA GLN A 196 6.23 -14.06 -5.18
C GLN A 196 6.28 -12.63 -5.73
N ARG A 197 5.11 -12.04 -6.04
CA ARG A 197 5.01 -10.65 -6.47
C ARG A 197 5.58 -9.70 -5.41
N THR A 198 5.20 -9.89 -4.15
CA THR A 198 5.71 -9.10 -3.03
C THR A 198 7.23 -9.19 -2.89
N ILE A 199 7.81 -10.38 -3.02
CA ILE A 199 9.27 -10.57 -2.98
C ILE A 199 9.94 -9.80 -4.12
N ILE A 200 9.43 -9.91 -5.35
CA ILE A 200 9.97 -9.21 -6.50
C ILE A 200 9.85 -7.68 -6.32
N LYS A 201 8.69 -7.20 -5.86
CA LYS A 201 8.47 -5.78 -5.56
C LYS A 201 9.56 -5.25 -4.60
N ARG A 202 9.80 -5.96 -3.49
CA ARG A 202 10.80 -5.55 -2.49
C ARG A 202 12.22 -5.53 -3.06
N GLU A 203 12.59 -6.55 -3.83
CA GLU A 203 13.91 -6.57 -4.46
C GLU A 203 14.08 -5.42 -5.45
N LEU A 204 13.09 -5.14 -6.28
CA LEU A 204 13.12 -3.99 -7.20
C LEU A 204 13.26 -2.67 -6.43
N GLN A 205 12.47 -2.47 -5.37
CA GLN A 205 12.55 -1.27 -4.53
C GLN A 205 13.91 -1.15 -3.84
N ARG A 206 14.48 -2.26 -3.37
CA ARG A 206 15.83 -2.31 -2.77
C ARG A 206 16.92 -1.86 -3.74
N TYR A 207 16.74 -2.12 -5.03
CA TYR A 207 17.64 -1.64 -6.09
C TYR A 207 17.29 -0.25 -6.62
N GLY A 208 16.38 0.46 -5.94
CA GLY A 208 16.01 1.85 -6.27
C GLY A 208 15.03 1.99 -7.42
N TYR A 209 14.35 0.91 -7.82
CA TYR A 209 13.29 1.00 -8.82
C TYR A 209 11.96 1.45 -8.19
N GLN A 210 11.28 2.33 -8.87
CA GLN A 210 9.87 2.58 -8.61
C GLN A 210 9.03 1.45 -9.22
N VAL A 211 8.13 0.87 -8.44
CA VAL A 211 7.27 -0.23 -8.90
C VAL A 211 5.84 0.26 -9.05
N LEU A 212 5.27 0.11 -10.24
CA LEU A 212 3.88 0.44 -10.57
C LEU A 212 3.10 -0.85 -10.89
N PRO A 213 1.79 -0.88 -10.64
CA PRO A 213 1.02 0.11 -9.91
C PRO A 213 1.40 0.15 -8.42
N ASN A 214 1.42 1.36 -7.85
CA ASN A 214 1.60 1.60 -6.41
C ASN A 214 0.28 2.00 -5.74
N TYR A 215 -0.82 1.67 -6.37
CA TYR A 215 -2.20 1.94 -5.96
C TYR A 215 -3.07 0.70 -6.24
N THR A 216 -4.27 0.66 -5.66
CA THR A 216 -5.25 -0.38 -5.98
C THR A 216 -5.88 -0.06 -7.34
N LEU A 217 -5.81 -1.02 -8.28
CA LEU A 217 -6.46 -0.87 -9.58
C LEU A 217 -7.98 -0.70 -9.41
N PRO A 218 -8.62 0.12 -10.26
CA PRO A 218 -10.07 0.24 -10.30
C PRO A 218 -10.77 -1.10 -10.54
N ASN A 219 -12.09 -1.14 -10.40
CA ASN A 219 -12.87 -2.36 -10.63
C ASN A 219 -13.44 -2.45 -12.07
N ASP A 220 -13.51 -1.32 -12.77
CA ASP A 220 -14.09 -1.22 -14.11
C ASP A 220 -13.02 -1.43 -15.18
N ALA A 221 -13.36 -2.17 -16.24
CA ALA A 221 -12.42 -2.54 -17.28
C ALA A 221 -11.80 -1.33 -18.00
N GLU A 222 -12.58 -0.31 -18.35
CA GLU A 222 -12.09 0.87 -19.06
C GLU A 222 -11.14 1.70 -18.20
N GLU A 223 -11.46 1.81 -16.90
CA GLU A 223 -10.58 2.51 -15.94
C GLU A 223 -9.29 1.75 -15.69
N ILE A 224 -9.35 0.41 -15.63
CA ILE A 224 -8.14 -0.43 -15.53
C ILE A 224 -7.27 -0.26 -16.76
N GLU A 225 -7.84 -0.36 -17.97
CA GLU A 225 -7.11 -0.23 -19.22
C GLU A 225 -6.35 1.10 -19.27
N LYS A 226 -7.03 2.19 -18.94
CA LYS A 226 -6.42 3.53 -18.89
C LYS A 226 -5.27 3.60 -17.91
N SER A 227 -5.51 3.17 -16.66
CA SER A 227 -4.51 3.24 -15.59
C SER A 227 -3.29 2.38 -15.90
N VAL A 228 -3.50 1.16 -16.38
CA VAL A 228 -2.43 0.23 -16.76
C VAL A 228 -1.63 0.76 -17.94
N GLN A 229 -2.29 1.35 -18.96
CA GLN A 229 -1.61 1.93 -20.10
C GLN A 229 -0.73 3.13 -19.70
N GLU A 230 -1.21 3.98 -18.79
CA GLU A 230 -0.45 5.10 -18.23
C GLU A 230 0.79 4.60 -17.48
N ASP A 231 0.65 3.56 -16.67
CA ASP A 231 1.77 2.96 -15.92
C ASP A 231 2.77 2.26 -16.83
N LEU A 232 2.31 1.53 -17.84
CA LEU A 232 3.17 0.90 -18.86
C LEU A 232 3.99 1.95 -19.61
N ASN A 233 3.38 3.06 -20.02
CA ASN A 233 4.07 4.15 -20.72
C ASN A 233 5.14 4.84 -19.85
N ARG A 234 5.03 4.78 -18.54
CA ARG A 234 6.01 5.32 -17.57
C ARG A 234 7.10 4.32 -17.21
N SER A 235 6.95 3.06 -17.59
CA SER A 235 7.83 1.98 -17.18
C SER A 235 8.81 1.57 -18.27
N VAL A 236 10.04 1.27 -17.87
CA VAL A 236 11.08 0.80 -18.80
C VAL A 236 10.93 -0.68 -19.13
N ILE A 237 10.24 -1.44 -18.29
CA ILE A 237 9.98 -2.87 -18.45
C ILE A 237 8.68 -3.24 -17.74
N SER A 238 7.98 -4.24 -18.24
CA SER A 238 6.84 -4.87 -17.57
C SER A 238 7.18 -6.30 -17.14
N ILE A 239 6.77 -6.68 -15.93
CA ILE A 239 6.95 -8.01 -15.35
C ILE A 239 5.57 -8.59 -15.06
N HIS A 240 5.29 -9.75 -15.64
CA HIS A 240 4.03 -10.48 -15.48
C HIS A 240 4.32 -11.86 -14.91
N LEU A 241 3.72 -12.15 -13.73
CA LEU A 241 3.78 -13.47 -13.11
C LEU A 241 2.52 -14.24 -13.51
N ILE A 242 2.69 -15.35 -14.18
CA ILE A 242 1.58 -16.19 -14.64
C ILE A 242 1.62 -17.51 -13.88
N GLY A 243 0.53 -17.81 -13.18
CA GLY A 243 0.34 -19.03 -12.38
C GLY A 243 -0.67 -19.99 -13.01
N ARG A 244 -1.23 -20.84 -12.18
CA ARG A 244 -2.27 -21.80 -12.59
C ARG A 244 -3.68 -21.24 -12.44
N GLU A 245 -3.87 -20.32 -11.50
CA GLU A 245 -5.14 -19.67 -11.27
C GLU A 245 -5.37 -18.56 -12.28
N TYR A 246 -6.62 -18.44 -12.75
CA TYR A 246 -7.00 -17.42 -13.73
C TYR A 246 -6.97 -15.99 -13.17
N GLY A 247 -7.09 -15.84 -11.87
CA GLY A 247 -7.20 -14.54 -11.18
C GLY A 247 -8.64 -14.02 -11.11
N GLU A 248 -8.80 -12.85 -10.52
CA GLU A 248 -10.13 -12.21 -10.37
C GLU A 248 -10.64 -11.69 -11.72
N ASN A 249 -11.94 -11.88 -11.97
CA ASN A 249 -12.59 -11.34 -13.15
C ASN A 249 -12.80 -9.83 -13.02
N VAL A 250 -12.57 -9.14 -14.12
CA VAL A 250 -12.78 -7.69 -14.19
C VAL A 250 -14.27 -7.40 -14.42
N LYS A 251 -14.84 -6.48 -13.65
CA LYS A 251 -16.24 -6.06 -13.83
C LYS A 251 -16.40 -5.39 -15.21
N GLY A 252 -17.38 -5.85 -15.96
CA GLY A 252 -17.66 -5.32 -17.31
C GLY A 252 -16.87 -5.98 -18.45
N ALA A 253 -15.99 -6.94 -18.14
CA ALA A 253 -15.26 -7.71 -19.14
C ALA A 253 -15.24 -9.21 -18.78
N ASP A 254 -15.17 -10.05 -19.79
CA ASP A 254 -15.05 -11.52 -19.63
C ASP A 254 -13.57 -11.95 -19.66
N VAL A 255 -12.76 -11.24 -18.87
CA VAL A 255 -11.31 -11.49 -18.75
C VAL A 255 -10.87 -11.27 -17.31
N SER A 256 -9.79 -11.94 -16.90
CA SER A 256 -9.19 -11.67 -15.58
C SER A 256 -8.31 -10.42 -15.61
N ILE A 257 -8.04 -9.87 -14.43
CA ILE A 257 -7.10 -8.76 -14.27
C ILE A 257 -5.71 -9.12 -14.81
N VAL A 258 -5.28 -10.35 -14.64
CA VAL A 258 -3.99 -10.87 -15.13
C VAL A 258 -3.94 -10.86 -16.65
N ASP A 259 -4.98 -11.39 -17.29
CA ASP A 259 -5.07 -11.44 -18.77
C ASP A 259 -5.18 -10.04 -19.37
N LEU A 260 -5.95 -9.15 -18.76
CA LEU A 260 -6.12 -7.79 -19.25
C LEU A 260 -4.79 -7.03 -19.24
N GLN A 261 -4.06 -7.06 -18.14
CA GLN A 261 -2.76 -6.42 -18.06
C GLN A 261 -1.74 -7.01 -19.05
N ASN A 262 -1.74 -8.33 -19.22
CA ASN A 262 -0.86 -9.01 -20.18
C ASN A 262 -1.16 -8.61 -21.63
N LYS A 263 -2.44 -8.48 -21.99
CA LYS A 263 -2.85 -8.00 -23.33
C LYS A 263 -2.44 -6.55 -23.58
N LEU A 264 -2.50 -5.70 -22.58
CA LEU A 264 -2.12 -4.29 -22.72
C LEU A 264 -0.61 -4.09 -22.84
N ALA A 265 0.18 -5.01 -22.29
CA ALA A 265 1.65 -4.96 -22.32
C ALA A 265 2.26 -5.62 -23.59
N SER A 266 1.45 -6.32 -24.39
CA SER A 266 1.89 -7.06 -25.59
C SER A 266 1.78 -6.22 -26.84
#